data_9df06b670656b485994767b92ea6b53a
#
_entry.id   9df06b670656b485994767b92ea6b53a
#
_cell.length_a   1.000
_cell.length_b   1.000
_cell.length_c   1.000
_cell.angle_alpha   90.00
_cell.angle_beta   90.00
_cell.angle_gamma   90.00
#
_symmetry.space_group_name_H-M   'P 1'
#
loop_
_entity.id
_entity.type
_entity.pdbx_description
1 polymer ?
#
loop_
_entity_poly.entity_id
_entity_poly.type
_entity_poly.pdbx_seq_one_letter_code
_entity_poly.pdbx_strand_id
1 'polypeptide(L)'
;ANVYGTLGQATADNSIVLGGNAPDDNLAERQSIHLMYGQQTTSAPTVDSNLNNTAASYFVIPDNTIVYFHATCLAVRVGGTSASGAPGDYLSLIERGVIINKSGVLSIQRERDVIKASGTTSGWVATAAISSGNFTIRVRGANNMTLEWACDIKLTQIKTGVTL
;
A
#
# COMPACT_ATOMS: atom_id res chain seq x y z
N ALA A 1 -9.82 6.72 -12.23
CA ALA A 1 -10.20 7.04 -10.84
C ALA A 1 -11.63 7.53 -10.76
N ASN A 2 -12.32 7.20 -9.68
CA ASN A 2 -13.65 7.70 -9.37
C ASN A 2 -13.58 8.61 -8.15
N VAL A 3 -14.17 9.81 -8.25
CA VAL A 3 -14.20 10.78 -7.15
C VAL A 3 -15.65 11.01 -6.77
N TYR A 4 -15.94 10.90 -5.48
CA TYR A 4 -17.26 11.13 -4.89
C TYR A 4 -17.14 12.16 -3.77
N GLY A 5 -18.13 13.03 -3.66
CA GLY A 5 -18.18 14.08 -2.64
C GLY A 5 -17.56 15.40 -3.08
N THR A 6 -17.67 16.38 -2.19
CA THR A 6 -17.19 17.74 -2.43
C THR A 6 -15.67 17.81 -2.23
N LEU A 7 -14.96 18.53 -3.10
CA LEU A 7 -13.51 18.80 -3.00
C LEU A 7 -12.61 17.56 -2.97
N GLY A 8 -13.07 16.40 -3.42
CA GLY A 8 -12.22 15.22 -3.63
C GLY A 8 -11.31 15.39 -4.84
N GLN A 9 -10.07 14.92 -4.76
CA GLN A 9 -9.12 14.92 -5.86
C GLN A 9 -8.47 13.57 -6.00
N ALA A 10 -8.59 12.92 -7.15
CA ALA A 10 -7.86 11.70 -7.45
C ALA A 10 -6.45 12.03 -7.91
N THR A 11 -5.46 11.45 -7.25
CA THR A 11 -4.04 11.59 -7.57
C THR A 11 -3.42 10.27 -8.08
N ALA A 12 -4.22 9.21 -8.16
CA ALA A 12 -3.79 7.90 -8.67
C ALA A 12 -4.87 7.30 -9.55
N ASP A 13 -4.46 6.66 -10.65
CA ASP A 13 -5.36 5.90 -11.53
C ASP A 13 -5.99 4.71 -10.79
N ASN A 14 -7.22 4.36 -11.19
CA ASN A 14 -8.00 3.27 -10.61
C ASN A 14 -8.21 3.36 -9.08
N SER A 15 -8.07 4.55 -8.50
CA SER A 15 -8.43 4.82 -7.12
C SER A 15 -9.91 5.20 -7.00
N ILE A 16 -10.46 4.94 -5.81
CA ILE A 16 -11.75 5.49 -5.38
C ILE A 16 -11.45 6.55 -4.33
N VAL A 17 -11.91 7.77 -4.56
CA VAL A 17 -11.71 8.90 -3.67
C VAL A 17 -13.05 9.39 -3.14
N LEU A 18 -13.16 9.44 -1.82
CA LEU A 18 -14.29 10.06 -1.13
C LEU A 18 -13.80 11.41 -0.60
N GLY A 19 -14.24 12.50 -1.22
CA GLY A 19 -13.93 13.85 -0.79
C GLY A 19 -14.69 14.22 0.48
N GLY A 20 -14.03 14.95 1.36
CA GLY A 20 -14.62 15.50 2.56
C GLY A 20 -14.77 17.02 2.47
N ASN A 21 -15.60 17.58 3.33
CA ASN A 21 -15.72 19.02 3.46
C ASN A 21 -14.43 19.61 4.04
N ALA A 22 -13.90 20.64 3.39
CA ALA A 22 -12.73 21.38 3.86
C ALA A 22 -13.18 22.75 4.40
N PRO A 23 -12.71 23.19 5.56
CA PRO A 23 -13.07 24.49 6.10
C PRO A 23 -12.68 25.66 5.19
N ASP A 24 -11.59 25.49 4.44
CA ASP A 24 -11.00 26.53 3.60
C ASP A 24 -11.30 26.32 2.10
N ASP A 25 -12.25 25.45 1.76
CA ASP A 25 -12.63 25.12 0.38
C ASP A 25 -11.48 24.65 -0.55
N ASN A 26 -10.38 24.12 0.04
CA ASN A 26 -9.26 23.59 -0.71
C ASN A 26 -9.49 22.15 -1.18
N LEU A 27 -9.10 21.86 -2.42
CA LEU A 27 -9.15 20.51 -2.98
C LEU A 27 -8.24 19.55 -2.20
N ALA A 28 -8.74 18.35 -1.96
CA ALA A 28 -8.00 17.25 -1.34
C ALA A 28 -7.56 17.48 0.12
N GLU A 29 -8.09 18.49 0.78
CA GLU A 29 -7.72 18.79 2.18
C GLU A 29 -8.11 17.64 3.12
N ARG A 30 -9.30 17.07 2.93
CA ARG A 30 -9.76 15.87 3.66
C ARG A 30 -10.34 14.87 2.68
N GLN A 31 -9.79 13.68 2.65
CA GLN A 31 -10.31 12.63 1.78
C GLN A 31 -9.97 11.23 2.25
N SER A 32 -10.79 10.27 1.86
CA SER A 32 -10.50 8.84 1.96
C SER A 32 -10.21 8.30 0.57
N ILE A 33 -9.15 7.51 0.43
CA ILE A 33 -8.70 6.99 -0.86
C ILE A 33 -8.56 5.47 -0.73
N HIS A 34 -9.10 4.73 -1.69
CA HIS A 34 -8.92 3.29 -1.81
C HIS A 34 -8.01 2.97 -2.99
N LEU A 35 -7.01 2.14 -2.76
CA LEU A 35 -5.99 1.73 -3.72
C LEU A 35 -5.80 0.22 -3.68
N MET A 36 -5.43 -0.37 -4.83
CA MET A 36 -4.99 -1.75 -4.91
C MET A 36 -3.55 -1.81 -5.42
N TYR A 37 -2.68 -2.41 -4.63
CA TYR A 37 -1.32 -2.75 -5.04
C TYR A 37 -1.21 -4.25 -5.30
N GLY A 38 -0.45 -4.60 -6.31
CA GLY A 38 -0.20 -5.99 -6.66
C GLY A 38 1.25 -6.22 -7.06
N GLN A 39 1.71 -7.47 -6.91
CA GLN A 39 3.03 -7.90 -7.35
C GLN A 39 3.08 -9.42 -7.42
N GLN A 40 3.87 -9.95 -8.36
CA GLN A 40 4.31 -11.33 -8.35
C GLN A 40 5.76 -11.41 -7.88
N THR A 41 6.07 -12.36 -7.01
CA THR A 41 7.45 -12.67 -6.61
C THR A 41 7.77 -14.12 -6.91
N THR A 42 8.99 -14.39 -7.40
CA THR A 42 9.51 -15.74 -7.69
C THR A 42 10.75 -16.07 -6.88
N SER A 43 11.22 -15.11 -6.07
CA SER A 43 12.48 -15.20 -5.34
C SER A 43 12.40 -14.43 -4.02
N ALA A 44 13.46 -14.53 -3.21
CA ALA A 44 13.55 -13.90 -1.90
C ALA A 44 13.89 -12.38 -1.86
N PRO A 45 14.46 -11.72 -2.90
CA PRO A 45 14.66 -10.29 -2.84
C PRO A 45 13.37 -9.52 -2.61
N THR A 46 13.46 -8.43 -1.85
CA THR A 46 12.35 -7.52 -1.63
C THR A 46 12.11 -6.68 -2.89
N VAL A 47 10.85 -6.56 -3.29
CA VAL A 47 10.43 -5.75 -4.44
C VAL A 47 9.30 -4.80 -4.03
N ASP A 48 9.23 -3.65 -4.68
CA ASP A 48 8.12 -2.72 -4.49
C ASP A 48 6.90 -3.23 -5.28
N SER A 49 5.74 -3.27 -4.63
CA SER A 49 4.47 -3.54 -5.31
C SER A 49 4.07 -2.34 -6.15
N ASN A 50 3.37 -2.60 -7.22
CA ASN A 50 2.92 -1.58 -8.15
C ASN A 50 1.43 -1.29 -7.99
N LEU A 51 1.06 -0.03 -8.12
CA LEU A 51 -0.33 0.38 -8.17
C LEU A 51 -0.94 -0.12 -9.49
N ASN A 52 -2.03 -0.87 -9.39
CA ASN A 52 -2.75 -1.42 -10.55
C ASN A 52 -1.88 -2.26 -11.50
N ASN A 53 -0.88 -2.94 -10.98
CA ASN A 53 0.04 -3.77 -11.75
C ASN A 53 0.80 -3.02 -12.86
N THR A 54 0.92 -1.69 -12.74
CA THR A 54 1.69 -0.85 -13.66
C THR A 54 3.07 -0.60 -13.07
N ALA A 55 4.13 -1.05 -13.75
CA ALA A 55 5.50 -0.93 -13.28
C ALA A 55 5.86 0.51 -12.89
N ALA A 56 6.50 0.68 -11.72
CA ALA A 56 6.89 1.95 -11.13
C ALA A 56 5.74 2.94 -10.89
N SER A 57 4.50 2.46 -10.78
CA SER A 57 3.35 3.27 -10.41
C SER A 57 3.14 3.23 -8.91
N TYR A 58 3.21 4.37 -8.24
CA TYR A 58 3.11 4.54 -6.79
C TYR A 58 2.17 5.67 -6.44
N PHE A 59 1.65 5.65 -5.22
CA PHE A 59 0.82 6.74 -4.72
C PHE A 59 1.69 7.89 -4.21
N VAL A 60 1.49 9.08 -4.79
CA VAL A 60 2.17 10.31 -4.40
C VAL A 60 1.41 10.95 -3.24
N ILE A 61 2.10 11.20 -2.14
CA ILE A 61 1.53 11.91 -1.00
C ILE A 61 1.88 13.40 -1.15
N PRO A 62 0.88 14.29 -1.25
CA PRO A 62 1.13 15.72 -1.39
C PRO A 62 1.93 16.31 -0.22
N ASP A 63 2.60 17.43 -0.47
CA ASP A 63 3.31 18.16 0.58
C ASP A 63 2.37 18.62 1.70
N ASN A 64 2.92 18.72 2.91
CA ASN A 64 2.22 19.15 4.12
C ASN A 64 0.94 18.34 4.39
N THR A 65 1.06 17.02 4.23
CA THR A 65 -0.04 16.07 4.36
C THR A 65 0.28 15.01 5.40
N ILE A 66 -0.71 14.68 6.21
CA ILE A 66 -0.68 13.53 7.12
C ILE A 66 -1.68 12.52 6.60
N VAL A 67 -1.23 11.27 6.45
CA VAL A 67 -2.03 10.16 5.96
C VAL A 67 -2.01 9.02 6.97
N TYR A 68 -3.18 8.64 7.48
CA TYR A 68 -3.35 7.33 8.10
C TYR A 68 -3.59 6.31 7.01
N PHE A 69 -2.88 5.19 7.04
CA PHE A 69 -3.10 4.08 6.13
C PHE A 69 -3.49 2.80 6.88
N HIS A 70 -4.32 2.01 6.24
CA HIS A 70 -4.66 0.65 6.62
C HIS A 70 -4.59 -0.22 5.37
N ALA A 71 -3.65 -1.17 5.35
CA ALA A 71 -3.41 -2.07 4.23
C ALA A 71 -3.71 -3.51 4.67
N THR A 72 -4.58 -4.18 3.96
CA THR A 72 -4.81 -5.62 4.08
C THR A 72 -4.08 -6.32 2.95
N CYS A 73 -3.08 -7.12 3.28
CA CYS A 73 -2.25 -7.82 2.31
C CYS A 73 -2.50 -9.32 2.36
N LEU A 74 -2.66 -9.90 1.17
CA LEU A 74 -2.78 -11.35 0.96
C LEU A 74 -1.67 -11.78 0.00
N ALA A 75 -0.96 -12.84 0.35
CA ALA A 75 -0.08 -13.57 -0.53
C ALA A 75 -0.59 -15.00 -0.71
N VAL A 76 -0.55 -15.50 -1.92
CA VAL A 76 -0.88 -16.89 -2.23
C VAL A 76 0.21 -17.49 -3.10
N ARG A 77 0.68 -18.68 -2.75
CA ARG A 77 1.57 -19.44 -3.61
C ARG A 77 0.78 -20.06 -4.75
N VAL A 78 1.15 -19.69 -5.96
CA VAL A 78 0.53 -20.18 -7.20
C VAL A 78 1.42 -21.16 -7.97
N GLY A 79 2.70 -21.29 -7.56
CA GLY A 79 3.63 -22.17 -8.26
C GLY A 79 5.05 -22.18 -7.67
N GLY A 80 6.00 -22.52 -8.54
CA GLY A 80 7.42 -22.64 -8.21
C GLY A 80 7.84 -24.07 -7.89
N THR A 81 9.16 -24.31 -7.87
CA THR A 81 9.78 -25.64 -7.72
C THR A 81 10.25 -25.93 -6.31
N SER A 82 10.00 -25.04 -5.33
CA SER A 82 10.36 -25.27 -3.93
C SER A 82 9.67 -26.50 -3.38
N ALA A 83 10.43 -27.38 -2.74
CA ALA A 83 9.90 -28.54 -2.02
C ALA A 83 9.23 -28.17 -0.67
N SER A 84 9.43 -26.96 -0.18
CA SER A 84 8.82 -26.47 1.06
C SER A 84 7.42 -25.94 0.78
N GLY A 85 6.42 -26.41 1.51
CA GLY A 85 5.02 -26.05 1.34
C GLY A 85 4.40 -26.53 0.02
N ALA A 86 3.24 -25.98 -0.34
CA ALA A 86 2.49 -26.36 -1.54
C ALA A 86 1.82 -25.16 -2.21
N PRO A 87 1.46 -25.23 -3.50
CA PRO A 87 0.53 -24.28 -4.09
C PRO A 87 -0.77 -24.22 -3.28
N GLY A 88 -1.26 -22.98 -3.07
CA GLY A 88 -2.38 -22.70 -2.18
C GLY A 88 -1.96 -22.29 -0.75
N ASP A 89 -0.69 -22.43 -0.37
CA ASP A 89 -0.19 -21.81 0.86
C ASP A 89 -0.40 -20.31 0.80
N TYR A 90 -0.78 -19.70 1.91
CA TYR A 90 -1.12 -18.28 1.97
C TYR A 90 -0.62 -17.58 3.24
N LEU A 91 -0.45 -16.29 3.13
CA LEU A 91 -0.20 -15.36 4.22
C LEU A 91 -1.19 -14.20 4.13
N SER A 92 -1.91 -13.93 5.20
CA SER A 92 -2.75 -12.74 5.34
C SER A 92 -2.22 -11.89 6.49
N LEU A 93 -2.02 -10.61 6.24
CA LEU A 93 -1.54 -9.66 7.23
C LEU A 93 -2.18 -8.27 7.06
N ILE A 94 -2.11 -7.50 8.12
CA ILE A 94 -2.49 -6.08 8.14
C ILE A 94 -1.24 -5.25 8.42
N GLU A 95 -1.04 -4.21 7.62
CA GLU A 95 -0.12 -3.11 7.91
C GLU A 95 -0.93 -1.82 8.11
N ARG A 96 -0.63 -1.08 9.17
CA ARG A 96 -1.30 0.18 9.46
C ARG A 96 -0.34 1.19 10.04
N GLY A 97 -0.64 2.46 9.87
CA GLY A 97 0.24 3.49 10.41
C GLY A 97 -0.04 4.88 9.88
N VAL A 98 0.94 5.74 10.08
CA VAL A 98 0.88 7.14 9.68
C VAL A 98 2.07 7.48 8.80
N ILE A 99 1.80 8.20 7.73
CA ILE A 99 2.80 8.81 6.86
C ILE A 99 2.65 10.32 6.99
N ILE A 100 3.77 11.00 7.14
CA ILE A 100 3.82 12.46 7.20
C ILE A 100 4.71 12.91 6.04
N ASN A 101 4.17 13.77 5.18
CA ASN A 101 4.96 14.51 4.22
C ASN A 101 5.14 15.95 4.71
N LYS A 102 6.34 16.24 5.20
CA LYS A 102 6.74 17.55 5.65
C LYS A 102 7.61 18.22 4.59
N SER A 103 6.99 19.12 3.82
CA SER A 103 7.70 19.89 2.77
C SER A 103 8.53 19.01 1.83
N GLY A 104 7.96 17.90 1.35
CA GLY A 104 8.61 16.94 0.44
C GLY A 104 9.42 15.84 1.13
N VAL A 105 9.59 15.90 2.46
CA VAL A 105 10.27 14.87 3.22
C VAL A 105 9.25 13.92 3.85
N LEU A 106 9.22 12.65 3.39
CA LEU A 106 8.32 11.64 3.90
C LEU A 106 8.94 10.86 5.05
N SER A 107 8.12 10.63 6.07
CA SER A 107 8.40 9.70 7.16
C SER A 107 7.21 8.76 7.36
N ILE A 108 7.47 7.55 7.85
CA ILE A 108 6.45 6.53 8.08
C ILE A 108 6.65 5.90 9.46
N GLN A 109 5.55 5.77 10.20
CA GLN A 109 5.44 4.96 11.41
C GLN A 109 4.38 3.91 11.17
N ARG A 110 4.67 2.66 11.50
CA ARG A 110 3.78 1.54 11.16
C ARG A 110 3.82 0.41 12.17
N GLU A 111 2.75 -0.37 12.16
CA GLU A 111 2.57 -1.62 12.86
C GLU A 111 2.11 -2.70 11.89
N ARG A 112 2.44 -3.95 12.18
CA ARG A 112 2.04 -5.11 11.38
C ARG A 112 1.50 -6.21 12.26
N ASP A 113 0.37 -6.79 11.84
CA ASP A 113 -0.24 -7.96 12.43
C ASP A 113 -0.38 -9.07 11.39
N VAL A 114 0.18 -10.26 11.67
CA VAL A 114 -0.10 -11.46 10.88
C VAL A 114 -1.43 -12.04 11.35
N ILE A 115 -2.41 -12.05 10.45
CA ILE A 115 -3.77 -12.50 10.76
C ILE A 115 -3.86 -14.01 10.65
N LYS A 116 -3.38 -14.56 9.55
CA LYS A 116 -3.37 -15.99 9.28
C LYS A 116 -2.27 -16.36 8.30
N ALA A 117 -1.66 -17.51 8.55
CA ALA A 117 -0.71 -18.10 7.63
C ALA A 117 -0.99 -19.61 7.53
N SER A 118 -0.75 -20.20 6.38
CA SER A 118 -0.77 -21.65 6.16
C SER A 118 0.58 -22.11 5.61
N GLY A 119 0.85 -23.40 5.74
CA GLY A 119 2.04 -24.00 5.17
C GLY A 119 3.35 -23.33 5.58
N THR A 120 4.31 -23.31 4.68
CA THR A 120 5.64 -22.74 4.92
C THR A 120 5.71 -21.31 4.36
N THR A 121 5.34 -20.35 5.17
CA THR A 121 5.35 -18.91 4.83
C THR A 121 6.50 -18.13 5.47
N SER A 122 7.50 -18.86 6.00
CA SER A 122 8.67 -18.23 6.60
C SER A 122 9.40 -17.33 5.60
N GLY A 123 9.59 -16.10 5.97
CA GLY A 123 10.25 -15.11 5.11
C GLY A 123 9.32 -14.36 4.15
N TRP A 124 8.04 -14.75 4.00
CA TRP A 124 7.08 -13.94 3.26
C TRP A 124 6.71 -12.70 4.06
N VAL A 125 6.78 -11.55 3.44
CA VAL A 125 6.56 -10.27 4.12
C VAL A 125 5.91 -9.28 3.15
N ALA A 126 4.91 -8.56 3.64
CA ALA A 126 4.48 -7.31 3.04
C ALA A 126 4.72 -6.19 4.06
N THR A 127 5.18 -5.04 3.60
CA THR A 127 5.59 -3.93 4.47
C THR A 127 5.33 -2.60 3.80
N ALA A 128 4.58 -1.73 4.44
CA ALA A 128 4.40 -0.36 3.99
C ALA A 128 5.73 0.40 4.01
N ALA A 129 6.05 1.11 2.94
CA ALA A 129 7.36 1.75 2.75
C ALA A 129 7.26 3.04 1.96
N ILE A 130 8.31 3.83 2.04
CA ILE A 130 8.58 4.94 1.14
C ILE A 130 9.62 4.47 0.12
N SER A 131 9.31 4.63 -1.16
CA SER A 131 10.21 4.32 -2.27
C SER A 131 10.25 5.50 -3.24
N SER A 132 11.44 6.02 -3.50
CA SER A 132 11.64 7.17 -4.39
C SER A 132 10.70 8.36 -4.08
N GLY A 133 10.47 8.63 -2.80
CA GLY A 133 9.59 9.71 -2.37
C GLY A 133 8.09 9.42 -2.49
N ASN A 134 7.68 8.16 -2.68
CA ASN A 134 6.29 7.75 -2.84
C ASN A 134 5.93 6.62 -1.87
N PHE A 135 4.64 6.49 -1.58
CA PHE A 135 4.13 5.38 -0.77
C PHE A 135 3.99 4.10 -1.62
N THR A 136 4.46 2.99 -1.09
CA THR A 136 4.30 1.66 -1.68
C THR A 136 4.18 0.58 -0.60
N ILE A 137 3.81 -0.62 -1.02
CA ILE A 137 3.96 -1.84 -0.21
C ILE A 137 5.13 -2.63 -0.79
N ARG A 138 6.15 -2.88 0.01
CA ARG A 138 7.24 -3.79 -0.34
C ARG A 138 6.87 -5.20 0.02
N VAL A 139 7.06 -6.11 -0.91
CA VAL A 139 6.80 -7.53 -0.69
C VAL A 139 8.08 -8.35 -0.86
N ARG A 140 8.16 -9.43 -0.12
CA ARG A 140 9.24 -10.40 -0.21
C ARG A 140 8.66 -11.79 -0.20
N GLY A 141 8.98 -12.56 -1.22
CA GLY A 141 8.63 -13.97 -1.32
C GLY A 141 9.72 -14.90 -0.78
N ALA A 142 9.81 -16.07 -1.35
CA ALA A 142 10.83 -17.07 -1.08
C ALA A 142 11.41 -17.62 -2.39
N ASN A 143 12.64 -18.13 -2.33
CA ASN A 143 13.29 -18.72 -3.49
C ASN A 143 12.50 -19.91 -4.04
N ASN A 144 12.38 -19.96 -5.36
CA ASN A 144 11.69 -21.02 -6.09
C ASN A 144 10.19 -21.17 -5.71
N MET A 145 9.58 -20.09 -5.22
CA MET A 145 8.14 -19.99 -5.00
C MET A 145 7.58 -18.86 -5.83
N THR A 146 6.53 -19.12 -6.58
CA THR A 146 5.78 -18.05 -7.27
C THR A 146 4.62 -17.64 -6.37
N LEU A 147 4.66 -16.40 -5.90
CA LEU A 147 3.64 -15.82 -5.03
C LEU A 147 2.94 -14.68 -5.75
N GLU A 148 1.63 -14.68 -5.69
CA GLU A 148 0.80 -13.53 -6.04
C GLU A 148 0.50 -12.73 -4.79
N TRP A 149 0.70 -11.42 -4.87
CA TRP A 149 0.43 -10.47 -3.80
C TRP A 149 -0.67 -9.51 -4.21
N ALA A 150 -1.63 -9.32 -3.32
CA ALA A 150 -2.67 -8.30 -3.43
C ALA A 150 -2.75 -7.54 -2.10
N CYS A 151 -2.70 -6.21 -2.16
CA CYS A 151 -2.80 -5.36 -0.99
C CYS A 151 -3.88 -4.31 -1.24
N ASP A 152 -5.00 -4.44 -0.54
CA ASP A 152 -6.07 -3.44 -0.50
C ASP A 152 -5.73 -2.39 0.55
N ILE A 153 -5.71 -1.12 0.15
CA ILE A 153 -5.24 -0.02 0.98
C ILE A 153 -6.30 1.04 1.08
N LYS A 154 -6.63 1.38 2.31
CA LYS A 154 -7.45 2.54 2.64
C LYS A 154 -6.58 3.63 3.25
N LEU A 155 -6.60 4.81 2.66
CA LEU A 155 -5.94 6.00 3.16
C LEU A 155 -6.98 6.98 3.69
N THR A 156 -6.67 7.61 4.82
CA THR A 156 -7.40 8.79 5.30
C THR A 156 -6.41 9.94 5.35
N GLN A 157 -6.64 10.95 4.52
CA GLN A 157 -5.73 12.06 4.29
C GLN A 157 -6.25 13.34 4.89
N ILE A 158 -5.34 14.10 5.52
CA ILE A 158 -5.54 15.51 5.85
C ILE A 158 -4.34 16.27 5.29
N LYS A 159 -4.60 17.17 4.34
CA LYS A 159 -3.63 18.14 3.85
C LYS A 159 -3.78 19.41 4.69
N THR A 160 -2.70 19.87 5.28
CA THR A 160 -2.72 21.08 6.12
C THR A 160 -2.50 22.30 5.27
N GLY A 161 -3.14 23.41 5.63
CA GLY A 161 -2.88 24.73 5.02
C GLY A 161 -1.59 25.39 5.53
N VAL A 162 -0.88 24.73 6.45
CA VAL A 162 0.37 25.23 7.06
C VAL A 162 1.52 24.29 6.76
N THR A 163 2.74 24.83 6.79
CA THR A 163 3.97 24.02 6.70
C THR A 163 4.09 23.15 7.96
N LEU A 164 4.23 21.84 7.79
CA LEU A 164 4.43 20.88 8.87
C LEU A 164 5.89 20.92 9.39
#